data_8daa87f94d69f6290b0e5ef2b857ba4f
#
_entry.id   8daa87f94d69f6290b0e5ef2b857ba4f
#
_cell.length_a   1.000
_cell.length_b   1.000
_cell.length_c   1.000
_cell.angle_alpha   90.00
_cell.angle_beta   90.00
_cell.angle_gamma   90.00
#
_symmetry.space_group_name_H-M   'P 1'
#
loop_
_entity.id
_entity.type
_entity.pdbx_description
1 polymer ?
#
loop_
_entity_poly.entity_id
_entity_poly.type
_entity_poly.pdbx_seq_one_letter_code
_entity_poly.pdbx_strand_id
1 'polypeptide(L)'
;MRIPCTAREIAAAVGGKLLQDGDTARRVSTDSRDILTGDLFVPLVGERFDGHAYIDMALQKGASGCLCAQIPENLQSDKFYIAVDDTEKALGSLAGWYRGKFDIPV
;
A
#
# COMPACT_ATOMS: atom_id res chain seq x y z
N MET A 1 -9.18 -5.78 -4.96
CA MET A 1 -8.93 -4.73 -5.96
C MET A 1 -7.63 -5.05 -6.69
N ARG A 2 -7.68 -5.09 -8.00
CA ARG A 2 -6.50 -5.30 -8.83
C ARG A 2 -6.18 -4.02 -9.56
N ILE A 3 -4.98 -3.50 -9.35
CA ILE A 3 -4.56 -2.23 -9.94
C ILE A 3 -3.12 -2.35 -10.47
N PRO A 4 -2.91 -2.36 -11.78
CA PRO A 4 -1.55 -2.20 -12.29
C PRO A 4 -1.15 -0.73 -12.17
N CYS A 5 -0.64 -0.32 -11.02
CA CYS A 5 -0.29 1.08 -10.74
C CYS A 5 1.14 1.21 -10.24
N THR A 6 1.80 2.28 -10.66
CA THR A 6 3.12 2.61 -10.13
C THR A 6 3.01 3.19 -8.73
N ALA A 7 4.11 3.17 -7.98
CA ALA A 7 4.16 3.78 -6.66
C ALA A 7 3.79 5.27 -6.70
N ARG A 8 4.23 5.97 -7.74
CA ARG A 8 3.93 7.41 -7.93
C ARG A 8 2.44 7.66 -8.14
N GLU A 9 1.79 6.82 -8.93
CA GLU A 9 0.34 6.92 -9.14
C GLU A 9 -0.43 6.70 -7.85
N ILE A 10 -0.02 5.70 -7.06
CA ILE A 10 -0.63 5.41 -5.78
C ILE A 10 -0.42 6.56 -4.81
N ALA A 11 0.80 7.09 -4.71
CA ALA A 11 1.10 8.22 -3.83
C ALA A 11 0.22 9.44 -4.17
N ALA A 12 0.06 9.73 -5.45
CA ALA A 12 -0.81 10.83 -5.88
C ALA A 12 -2.27 10.57 -5.52
N ALA A 13 -2.73 9.32 -5.70
CA ALA A 13 -4.12 8.96 -5.43
C ALA A 13 -4.49 9.08 -3.94
N VAL A 14 -3.54 8.78 -3.05
CA VAL A 14 -3.79 8.80 -1.60
C VAL A 14 -3.34 10.11 -0.94
N GLY A 15 -2.74 11.02 -1.72
CA GLY A 15 -2.19 12.25 -1.16
C GLY A 15 -1.00 12.01 -0.24
N GLY A 16 -0.26 10.94 -0.47
CA GLY A 16 0.88 10.54 0.34
C GLY A 16 2.21 11.01 -0.22
N LYS A 17 3.27 10.78 0.55
CA LYS A 17 4.63 11.10 0.15
C LYS A 17 5.38 9.83 -0.22
N LEU A 18 5.90 9.77 -1.44
CA LEU A 18 6.72 8.65 -1.89
C LEU A 18 8.11 8.76 -1.23
N LEU A 19 8.39 7.83 -0.31
CA LEU A 19 9.68 7.79 0.40
C LEU A 19 10.73 7.04 -0.41
N GLN A 20 10.34 5.97 -1.09
CA GLN A 20 11.21 5.16 -1.92
C GLN A 20 10.38 4.55 -3.04
N ASP A 21 10.88 4.59 -4.25
CA ASP A 21 10.22 3.99 -5.40
C ASP A 21 10.54 2.49 -5.49
N GLY A 22 9.72 1.77 -6.23
CA GLY A 22 9.88 0.32 -6.40
C GLY A 22 9.06 -0.19 -7.56
N ASP A 23 8.71 -1.46 -7.50
CA ASP A 23 7.98 -2.13 -8.58
C ASP A 23 6.50 -1.73 -8.61
N THR A 24 5.83 -2.06 -9.70
CA THR A 24 4.41 -1.78 -9.90
C THR A 24 3.56 -2.66 -8.97
N ALA A 25 2.55 -2.07 -8.34
CA ALA A 25 1.58 -2.81 -7.56
C ALA A 25 0.45 -3.32 -8.46
N ARG A 26 -0.03 -4.52 -8.21
CA ARG A 26 -1.07 -5.18 -9.01
C ARG A 26 -2.34 -5.45 -8.24
N ARG A 27 -2.27 -5.54 -6.92
CA ARG A 27 -3.38 -5.87 -6.05
C ARG A 27 -3.18 -5.19 -4.69
N VAL A 28 -4.26 -4.92 -3.98
CA VAL A 28 -4.19 -4.38 -2.62
C VAL A 28 -4.50 -5.49 -1.62
N SER A 29 -3.69 -5.59 -0.57
CA SER A 29 -3.95 -6.49 0.55
C SER A 29 -3.79 -5.74 1.88
N THR A 30 -4.68 -6.01 2.81
CA THR A 30 -4.62 -5.48 4.18
C THR A 30 -4.21 -6.55 5.19
N ASP A 31 -4.01 -7.78 4.74
CA ASP A 31 -3.67 -8.93 5.58
C ASP A 31 -2.28 -9.44 5.21
N SER A 32 -1.34 -9.34 6.14
CA SER A 32 0.04 -9.81 5.93
C SER A 32 0.14 -11.32 5.72
N ARG A 33 -0.90 -12.06 6.09
CA ARG A 33 -0.94 -13.51 5.89
C ARG A 33 -1.39 -13.91 4.48
N ASP A 34 -2.01 -12.99 3.77
CA ASP A 34 -2.56 -13.22 2.43
C ASP A 34 -1.91 -12.29 1.41
N ILE A 35 -0.60 -12.38 1.31
CA ILE A 35 0.17 -11.56 0.38
C ILE A 35 0.52 -12.37 -0.86
N LEU A 36 0.24 -11.81 -2.02
CA LEU A 36 0.68 -12.32 -3.31
C LEU A 36 1.77 -11.42 -3.88
N THR A 37 2.60 -11.97 -4.76
CA THR A 37 3.64 -11.19 -5.43
C THR A 37 3.03 -10.00 -6.17
N GLY A 38 3.57 -8.82 -5.92
CA GLY A 38 3.10 -7.60 -6.54
C GLY A 38 2.01 -6.85 -5.76
N ASP A 39 1.69 -7.28 -4.54
CA ASP A 39 0.68 -6.60 -3.74
C ASP A 39 1.16 -5.24 -3.21
N LEU A 40 0.22 -4.32 -3.06
CA LEU A 40 0.38 -3.16 -2.19
C LEU A 40 -0.16 -3.55 -0.82
N PHE A 41 0.71 -3.55 0.18
CA PHE A 41 0.28 -3.83 1.55
C PHE A 41 -0.18 -2.55 2.24
N VAL A 42 -1.39 -2.57 2.79
CA VAL A 42 -1.96 -1.43 3.54
C VAL A 42 -2.13 -1.88 5.00
N PRO A 43 -1.20 -1.51 5.89
CA PRO A 43 -1.33 -1.88 7.29
C PRO A 43 -2.46 -1.10 7.96
N LEU A 44 -3.41 -1.80 8.56
CA LEU A 44 -4.51 -1.18 9.29
C LEU A 44 -4.20 -1.18 10.80
N VAL A 45 -4.73 -0.18 11.49
CA VAL A 45 -4.53 -0.02 12.94
C VAL A 45 -5.87 -0.19 13.64
N GLY A 46 -5.96 -1.16 14.55
CA GLY A 46 -7.12 -1.36 15.42
C GLY A 46 -6.75 -1.12 16.88
N GLU A 47 -7.70 -1.34 17.78
CA GLU A 47 -7.48 -1.11 19.21
C GLU A 47 -6.36 -1.99 19.79
N ARG A 48 -6.24 -3.22 19.30
CA ARG A 48 -5.25 -4.20 19.80
C ARG A 48 -4.32 -4.71 18.70
N PHE A 49 -4.35 -4.05 17.55
CA PHE A 49 -3.65 -4.53 16.37
C PHE A 49 -3.09 -3.35 15.60
N ASP A 50 -1.82 -3.44 15.23
CA ASP A 50 -1.17 -2.47 14.36
C ASP A 50 -0.47 -3.22 13.23
N GLY A 51 -1.02 -3.12 12.02
CA GLY A 51 -0.48 -3.77 10.84
C GLY A 51 0.92 -3.31 10.46
N HIS A 52 1.37 -2.15 10.97
CA HIS A 52 2.73 -1.67 10.69
C HIS A 52 3.81 -2.66 11.18
N ALA A 53 3.52 -3.44 12.23
CA ALA A 53 4.45 -4.46 12.72
C ALA A 53 4.70 -5.56 11.70
N TYR A 54 3.84 -5.70 10.69
CA TYR A 54 3.91 -6.77 9.69
C TYR A 54 4.38 -6.29 8.32
N ILE A 55 4.81 -5.03 8.19
CA ILE A 55 5.25 -4.48 6.90
C ILE A 55 6.42 -5.31 6.33
N ASP A 56 7.45 -5.54 7.12
CA ASP A 56 8.62 -6.29 6.66
C ASP A 56 8.26 -7.70 6.20
N MET A 57 7.39 -8.37 6.96
CA MET A 57 6.92 -9.70 6.61
C MET A 57 6.15 -9.71 5.29
N ALA A 58 5.26 -8.73 5.10
CA ALA A 58 4.48 -8.62 3.87
C ALA A 58 5.39 -8.40 2.65
N LEU A 59 6.39 -7.52 2.79
CA LEU A 59 7.33 -7.25 1.72
C LEU A 59 8.18 -8.48 1.40
N GLN A 60 8.61 -9.23 2.42
CA GLN A 60 9.35 -10.47 2.22
C GLN A 60 8.53 -11.55 1.52
N LYS A 61 7.22 -11.56 1.71
CA LYS A 61 6.32 -12.50 1.03
C LYS A 61 6.05 -12.16 -0.43
N GLY A 62 6.48 -10.99 -0.89
CA GLY A 62 6.37 -10.63 -2.29
C GLY A 62 5.61 -9.35 -2.58
N ALA A 63 5.12 -8.63 -1.57
CA ALA A 63 4.50 -7.33 -1.80
C ALA A 63 5.49 -6.38 -2.47
N SER A 64 5.01 -5.59 -3.44
CA SER A 64 5.85 -4.62 -4.15
C SER A 64 6.17 -3.40 -3.29
N GLY A 65 5.32 -3.08 -2.34
CA GLY A 65 5.49 -1.96 -1.45
C GLY A 65 4.34 -1.83 -0.48
N CYS A 66 4.30 -0.71 0.25
CA CYS A 66 3.29 -0.49 1.27
C CYS A 66 2.95 0.99 1.45
N LEU A 67 1.77 1.23 2.03
CA LEU A 67 1.47 2.51 2.66
C LEU A 67 1.95 2.42 4.12
N CYS A 68 2.30 3.55 4.72
CA CYS A 68 2.70 3.57 6.12
C CYS A 68 2.35 4.92 6.76
N ALA A 69 1.69 4.88 7.91
CA ALA A 69 1.46 6.06 8.74
C ALA A 69 2.62 6.25 9.73
N GLN A 70 3.36 5.18 9.98
CA GLN A 70 4.60 5.20 10.76
C GLN A 70 5.73 4.75 9.84
N ILE A 71 6.74 5.60 9.69
CA ILE A 71 7.85 5.33 8.76
C ILE A 71 8.79 4.30 9.39
N PRO A 72 9.03 3.15 8.73
CA PRO A 72 9.99 2.16 9.22
C PRO A 72 11.41 2.75 9.31
N GLU A 73 12.19 2.27 10.27
CA GLU A 73 13.58 2.72 10.42
C GLU A 73 14.44 2.32 9.22
N ASN A 74 14.21 1.12 8.69
CA ASN A 74 14.95 0.60 7.54
C ASN A 74 13.99 0.28 6.41
N LEU A 75 14.28 0.80 5.22
CA LEU A 75 13.50 0.51 4.03
C LEU A 75 14.17 -0.62 3.25
N GLN A 76 13.38 -1.64 2.88
CA GLN A 76 13.91 -2.74 2.07
C GLN A 76 14.16 -2.24 0.64
N SER A 77 15.31 -2.62 0.07
CA SER A 77 15.63 -2.32 -1.33
C SER A 77 14.57 -2.92 -2.24
N ASP A 78 14.32 -2.29 -3.37
CA ASP A 78 13.40 -2.77 -4.40
C ASP A 78 11.92 -2.73 -4.01
N LYS A 79 11.60 -2.16 -2.85
CA LYS A 79 10.21 -1.98 -2.41
C LYS A 79 9.87 -0.50 -2.34
N PHE A 80 8.62 -0.15 -2.64
CA PHE A 80 8.21 1.24 -2.49
C PHE A 80 7.53 1.46 -1.14
N TYR A 81 7.71 2.68 -0.61
CA TYR A 81 7.13 3.10 0.66
C TYR A 81 6.46 4.45 0.46
N ILE A 82 5.19 4.54 0.82
CA ILE A 82 4.40 5.76 0.69
C ILE A 82 3.89 6.16 2.06
N ALA A 83 4.34 7.33 2.55
CA ALA A 83 3.90 7.84 3.84
C ALA A 83 2.54 8.51 3.70
N VAL A 84 1.63 8.17 4.61
CA VAL A 84 0.28 8.74 4.68
C VAL A 84 -0.02 9.08 6.14
N ASP A 85 -1.00 9.95 6.37
CA ASP A 85 -1.42 10.29 7.73
C ASP A 85 -2.23 9.18 8.38
N ASP A 86 -3.05 8.49 7.58
CA ASP A 86 -3.95 7.44 8.06
C ASP A 86 -4.13 6.41 6.94
N THR A 87 -3.72 5.17 7.22
CA THR A 87 -3.75 4.10 6.21
C THR A 87 -5.17 3.70 5.83
N GLU A 88 -6.11 3.75 6.76
CA GLU A 88 -7.51 3.43 6.47
C GLU A 88 -8.14 4.48 5.54
N LYS A 89 -7.90 5.76 5.82
CA LYS A 89 -8.35 6.84 4.93
C LYS A 89 -7.69 6.77 3.57
N ALA A 90 -6.40 6.46 3.54
CA ALA A 90 -5.66 6.30 2.29
C ALA A 90 -6.23 5.16 1.46
N LEU A 91 -6.60 4.05 2.08
CA LEU A 91 -7.25 2.94 1.38
C LEU A 91 -8.57 3.37 0.74
N GLY A 92 -9.38 4.15 1.47
CA GLY A 92 -10.63 4.70 0.93
C GLY A 92 -10.39 5.64 -0.25
N SER A 93 -9.39 6.51 -0.15
CA SER A 93 -9.01 7.41 -1.25
C SER A 93 -8.54 6.65 -2.48
N LEU A 94 -7.77 5.59 -2.28
CA LEU A 94 -7.29 4.73 -3.36
C LEU A 94 -8.46 4.04 -4.08
N ALA A 95 -9.41 3.53 -3.32
CA ALA A 95 -10.58 2.87 -3.89
C ALA A 95 -11.41 3.84 -4.72
N GLY A 96 -11.62 5.06 -4.25
CA GLY A 96 -12.34 6.10 -4.98
C GLY A 96 -11.62 6.51 -6.26
N TRP A 97 -10.31 6.69 -6.19
CA TRP A 97 -9.47 7.01 -7.35
C TRP A 97 -9.52 5.88 -8.40
N TYR A 98 -9.42 4.65 -7.95
CA TYR A 98 -9.47 3.47 -8.83
C TYR A 98 -10.79 3.43 -9.61
N ARG A 99 -11.90 3.65 -8.93
CA ARG A 99 -13.22 3.68 -9.58
C ARG A 99 -13.32 4.78 -10.62
N GLY A 100 -12.82 5.97 -10.30
CA GLY A 100 -12.84 7.10 -11.22
C GLY A 100 -11.97 6.88 -12.45
N LYS A 101 -10.78 6.30 -12.25
CA LYS A 101 -9.82 6.09 -13.33
C LYS A 101 -10.29 5.05 -14.35
N PHE A 102 -10.90 3.98 -13.88
CA PHE A 102 -11.26 2.85 -14.72
C PHE A 102 -12.73 2.84 -15.14
N ASP A 103 -13.53 3.77 -14.62
CA ASP A 103 -14.96 3.90 -14.96
C ASP A 103 -15.66 2.54 -14.95
N ILE A 104 -15.46 1.78 -13.87
CA ILE A 104 -15.98 0.43 -13.76
C ILE A 104 -17.46 0.49 -13.43
N PRO A 105 -18.34 -0.04 -14.30
CA PRO A 105 -19.77 -0.11 -13.99
C PRO A 105 -19.98 -1.06 -12.81
N VAL A 106 -20.78 -0.64 -11.88
CA VAL A 106 -21.08 -1.42 -10.68
C VAL A 106 -22.26 -2.34 -10.94
#